data_97d1fbc300ac92d3f8d5d22f6490d530
#
_entry.id   97d1fbc300ac92d3f8d5d22f6490d530
#
_cell.length_a   1.000
_cell.length_b   1.000
_cell.length_c   1.000
_cell.angle_alpha   90.00
_cell.angle_beta   90.00
_cell.angle_gamma   90.00
#
_symmetry.space_group_name_H-M   'P 1'
#
loop_
_entity.id
_entity.type
_entity.pdbx_description
1 polymer ?
#
loop_
_entity_poly.entity_id
_entity_poly.type
_entity_poly.pdbx_seq_one_letter_code
_entity_poly.pdbx_strand_id
1 'polypeptide(L)'
;MLSLAVGQICYSVFFANGDIHHSLGHRPRSFFTQMKEDVFRSSQTDSVESKVIYLDNQATTAVDPRVVDAMIPMMIDQYANAGSITHEPGRRVACIIERAKEQMLDLLGASQGELIFTSGATESINLALAGVCLHPRQKRNRVLIGSIDHRAALDCAKRIGKSNFIVEYLQSTSTGAYLAEVLQTQLSEDVALVSLILGNNEIGTLQDMRPIADLCHAQGAMLHLDATQTVGKVPFDARLTGADLISFSAHKFYGPKGVGGLLICNDQLKLTPLIVGGGQQNNLRSGTLNTAGIVGMAKALEVAVADLTSELPSIHQLRQRLWDKLRFGIEGVHLNGPSWPHDLIQPSVWLERLPGNLNVQFPKVDGQSLMLKVPSLALSSGSACSSAEPHPSHVLLGIGLGEDQARCSLRFGIGRFNTAAQIDIAADLIIAAHEELIHFVG
;
A
#
# COMPACT_ATOMS: atom_id res chain seq x y z
N MET A 1 29.09 -4.50 -18.54
CA MET A 1 30.43 -4.26 -17.98
C MET A 1 30.51 -3.08 -17.00
N LEU A 2 29.64 -2.10 -17.02
CA LEU A 2 29.61 -1.00 -16.01
C LEU A 2 29.00 -1.42 -14.65
N SER A 3 28.12 -2.41 -14.63
CA SER A 3 27.48 -2.92 -13.40
C SER A 3 28.44 -3.65 -12.45
N LEU A 4 29.42 -4.36 -12.98
CA LEU A 4 30.43 -5.09 -12.16
C LEU A 4 31.44 -4.16 -11.49
N ALA A 5 31.72 -2.98 -12.06
CA ALA A 5 32.68 -2.04 -11.49
C ALA A 5 32.16 -1.29 -10.26
N VAL A 6 30.85 -1.09 -10.16
CA VAL A 6 30.20 -0.39 -9.03
C VAL A 6 30.18 -1.30 -7.79
N GLY A 7 29.93 -2.60 -7.96
CA GLY A 7 29.91 -3.56 -6.85
C GLY A 7 31.26 -3.71 -6.13
N GLN A 8 32.39 -3.73 -6.86
CA GLN A 8 33.71 -3.88 -6.27
C GLN A 8 34.20 -2.63 -5.50
N ILE A 9 33.76 -1.44 -5.87
CA ILE A 9 34.13 -0.19 -5.17
C ILE A 9 33.38 -0.08 -3.82
N CYS A 10 32.18 -0.64 -3.71
CA CYS A 10 31.42 -0.62 -2.46
C CYS A 10 32.03 -1.51 -1.35
N TYR A 11 32.67 -2.60 -1.68
CA TYR A 11 33.27 -3.51 -0.69
C TYR A 11 34.52 -2.95 0.00
N SER A 12 35.31 -2.11 -0.67
CA SER A 12 36.59 -1.62 -0.14
C SER A 12 36.47 -0.42 0.81
N VAL A 13 35.36 0.27 0.87
CA VAL A 13 35.21 1.51 1.67
C VAL A 13 34.74 1.24 3.12
N PHE A 14 34.20 0.06 3.41
CA PHE A 14 33.59 -0.21 4.73
C PHE A 14 34.50 -0.93 5.74
N PHE A 15 35.62 -1.50 5.32
CA PHE A 15 36.57 -2.19 6.22
C PHE A 15 37.79 -1.36 6.61
N ALA A 16 37.88 -0.09 6.17
CA ALA A 16 39.10 0.73 6.38
C ALA A 16 38.95 1.88 7.39
N ASN A 17 37.84 2.00 8.11
CA ASN A 17 37.64 3.10 9.08
C ASN A 17 37.38 2.62 10.51
N GLY A 18 38.31 1.92 11.08
CA GLY A 18 38.70 2.17 12.46
C GLY A 18 39.56 3.43 12.45
N ASP A 19 39.20 4.43 13.25
CA ASP A 19 39.96 5.64 13.58
C ASP A 19 40.21 6.67 12.47
N ILE A 20 39.30 7.63 12.32
CA ILE A 20 39.64 9.00 12.01
C ILE A 20 38.86 9.93 12.97
N HIS A 21 39.43 10.21 14.12
CA HIS A 21 39.26 11.45 14.84
C HIS A 21 40.13 12.50 14.15
N HIS A 22 39.52 13.55 13.53
CA HIS A 22 39.96 14.94 13.68
C HIS A 22 39.03 15.95 12.96
N SER A 23 38.52 16.86 13.77
CA SER A 23 38.18 18.26 13.49
C SER A 23 37.28 18.58 12.29
N LEU A 24 35.97 18.40 12.46
CA LEU A 24 34.94 19.31 11.94
C LEU A 24 34.01 19.61 13.10
N GLY A 25 33.77 20.91 13.33
CA GLY A 25 33.15 21.47 14.53
C GLY A 25 31.90 20.69 14.97
N HIS A 26 31.95 20.20 16.17
CA HIS A 26 30.85 19.58 16.89
C HIS A 26 29.70 20.58 17.03
N ARG A 27 28.65 20.42 16.22
CA ARG A 27 27.34 20.82 16.72
C ARG A 27 26.87 19.69 17.63
N PRO A 28 26.53 19.98 18.90
CA PRO A 28 26.25 18.95 19.88
C PRO A 28 25.05 18.10 19.43
N ARG A 29 25.12 16.78 19.59
CA ARG A 29 23.95 15.87 19.50
C ARG A 29 22.75 16.35 20.32
N SER A 30 23.01 17.17 21.35
CA SER A 30 22.00 17.86 22.18
C SER A 30 21.06 18.78 21.40
N PHE A 31 21.51 19.44 20.33
CA PHE A 31 20.66 20.36 19.56
C PHE A 31 19.54 19.63 18.79
N PHE A 32 19.84 18.50 18.18
CA PHE A 32 18.83 17.69 17.47
C PHE A 32 17.93 16.90 18.44
N THR A 33 18.48 16.46 19.58
CA THR A 33 17.69 15.87 20.65
C THR A 33 16.75 16.92 21.25
N GLN A 34 17.22 18.14 21.48
CA GLN A 34 16.43 19.26 21.96
C GLN A 34 15.35 19.67 20.95
N MET A 35 15.67 19.80 19.64
CA MET A 35 14.66 20.03 18.60
C MET A 35 13.61 18.93 18.51
N LYS A 36 14.02 17.65 18.64
CA LYS A 36 13.05 16.54 18.71
C LYS A 36 12.14 16.70 19.92
N GLU A 37 12.69 17.00 21.09
CA GLU A 37 11.89 17.24 22.29
C GLU A 37 11.01 18.49 22.16
N ASP A 38 11.48 19.56 21.55
CA ASP A 38 10.73 20.81 21.38
C ASP A 38 9.62 20.69 20.32
N VAL A 39 9.85 19.98 19.21
CA VAL A 39 8.81 19.66 18.23
C VAL A 39 7.77 18.67 18.82
N PHE A 40 8.20 17.72 19.63
CA PHE A 40 7.28 16.86 20.39
C PHE A 40 6.58 17.61 21.53
N ARG A 41 7.23 18.56 22.21
CA ARG A 41 6.63 19.38 23.27
C ARG A 41 5.66 20.44 22.73
N SER A 42 5.93 21.04 21.57
CA SER A 42 4.97 21.96 20.93
C SER A 42 3.68 21.27 20.47
N SER A 43 3.70 19.95 20.32
CA SER A 43 2.48 19.15 20.14
C SER A 43 1.80 18.74 21.47
N GLN A 44 2.37 19.14 22.63
CA GLN A 44 1.87 18.85 23.98
C GLN A 44 1.50 20.10 24.77
N THR A 45 1.31 21.28 24.13
CA THR A 45 0.66 22.39 24.82
C THR A 45 -0.76 21.98 25.12
N ASP A 46 -1.05 21.87 26.41
CA ASP A 46 -2.32 21.54 27.05
C ASP A 46 -3.43 22.55 26.69
N SER A 47 -3.95 22.40 25.48
CA SER A 47 -5.35 22.68 25.23
C SER A 47 -6.03 21.32 25.20
N VAL A 48 -7.13 21.15 25.90
CA VAL A 48 -8.01 19.98 25.89
C VAL A 48 -8.70 19.91 24.52
N GLU A 49 -7.93 19.82 23.44
CA GLU A 49 -8.38 19.32 22.16
C GLU A 49 -8.37 17.79 22.30
N SER A 50 -9.54 17.20 22.31
CA SER A 50 -9.72 15.74 22.32
C SER A 50 -8.89 15.18 21.16
N LYS A 51 -7.78 14.52 21.48
CA LYS A 51 -6.83 14.00 20.48
C LYS A 51 -7.59 13.08 19.51
N VAL A 52 -7.67 13.45 18.22
CA VAL A 52 -8.38 12.68 17.19
C VAL A 52 -7.86 11.24 17.18
N ILE A 53 -8.76 10.28 17.28
CA ILE A 53 -8.45 8.85 17.15
C ILE A 53 -8.42 8.51 15.66
N TYR A 54 -7.24 8.16 15.14
CA TYR A 54 -7.03 7.87 13.74
C TYR A 54 -7.30 6.40 13.44
N LEU A 55 -8.40 6.13 12.73
CA LEU A 55 -8.85 4.80 12.29
C LEU A 55 -9.00 4.73 10.75
N ASP A 56 -8.10 5.39 10.01
CA ASP A 56 -8.09 5.38 8.55
C ASP A 56 -6.72 4.92 7.98
N ASN A 57 -6.11 3.90 8.61
CA ASN A 57 -4.80 3.38 8.23
C ASN A 57 -4.78 2.66 6.85
N GLN A 58 -5.92 2.41 6.22
CA GLN A 58 -5.99 1.99 4.81
C GLN A 58 -5.82 3.17 3.84
N ALA A 59 -6.18 4.39 4.21
CA ALA A 59 -5.94 5.56 3.37
C ALA A 59 -4.47 5.97 3.40
N THR A 60 -3.88 6.09 4.59
CA THR A 60 -2.45 6.35 4.80
C THR A 60 -2.08 6.02 6.24
N THR A 61 -0.80 5.77 6.50
CA THR A 61 -0.30 5.57 7.87
C THR A 61 0.60 6.73 8.29
N ALA A 62 0.78 6.93 9.60
CA ALA A 62 1.86 7.76 10.11
C ALA A 62 3.21 7.15 9.70
N VAL A 63 4.23 7.99 9.52
CA VAL A 63 5.59 7.48 9.31
C VAL A 63 6.13 6.97 10.64
N ASP A 64 6.71 5.76 10.65
CA ASP A 64 7.34 5.20 11.85
C ASP A 64 8.56 6.08 12.24
N PRO A 65 8.75 6.42 13.53
CA PRO A 65 9.89 7.22 13.97
C PRO A 65 11.26 6.65 13.53
N ARG A 66 11.41 5.32 13.52
CA ARG A 66 12.62 4.62 13.04
C ARG A 66 12.90 4.89 11.56
N VAL A 67 11.85 5.10 10.78
CA VAL A 67 11.92 5.46 9.35
C VAL A 67 12.35 6.91 9.19
N VAL A 68 11.79 7.83 9.98
CA VAL A 68 12.18 9.25 9.98
C VAL A 68 13.67 9.37 10.30
N ASP A 69 14.15 8.66 11.32
CA ASP A 69 15.57 8.65 11.71
C ASP A 69 16.51 8.18 10.58
N ALA A 70 16.07 7.21 9.77
CA ALA A 70 16.82 6.75 8.61
C ALA A 70 16.81 7.75 7.44
N MET A 71 15.76 8.56 7.31
CA MET A 71 15.62 9.54 6.22
C MET A 71 16.44 10.82 6.45
N ILE A 72 16.55 11.29 7.69
CA ILE A 72 17.20 12.57 8.02
C ILE A 72 18.62 12.69 7.46
N PRO A 73 19.52 11.70 7.62
CA PRO A 73 20.87 11.77 7.06
C PRO A 73 20.90 11.95 5.54
N MET A 74 19.90 11.42 4.82
CA MET A 74 19.79 11.54 3.36
C MET A 74 19.39 12.93 2.90
N MET A 75 18.83 13.74 3.78
CA MET A 75 18.43 15.13 3.50
C MET A 75 19.52 16.14 3.84
N ILE A 76 20.37 15.83 4.84
CA ILE A 76 21.32 16.77 5.42
C ILE A 76 22.77 16.43 5.03
N ASP A 77 23.18 15.17 5.17
CA ASP A 77 24.57 14.76 5.03
C ASP A 77 24.84 14.06 3.68
N GLN A 78 23.90 13.23 3.22
CA GLN A 78 24.02 12.39 2.02
C GLN A 78 23.07 12.87 0.89
N TYR A 79 23.01 14.19 0.68
CA TYR A 79 22.08 14.85 -0.24
C TYR A 79 22.52 14.84 -1.70
N ALA A 80 23.70 14.29 -2.03
CA ALA A 80 24.24 14.32 -3.39
C ALA A 80 23.34 13.55 -4.38
N ASN A 81 23.37 13.97 -5.65
CA ASN A 81 22.66 13.26 -6.70
C ASN A 81 23.34 11.90 -7.00
N ALA A 82 22.60 10.81 -6.90
CA ALA A 82 23.09 9.46 -7.21
C ALA A 82 23.56 9.27 -8.65
N GLY A 83 23.10 10.09 -9.59
CA GLY A 83 23.55 10.11 -10.99
C GLY A 83 24.94 10.77 -11.19
N SER A 84 25.49 11.44 -10.17
CA SER A 84 26.78 12.13 -10.26
C SER A 84 27.95 11.17 -9.97
N ILE A 85 28.33 10.39 -10.96
CA ILE A 85 29.40 9.34 -10.83
C ILE A 85 30.83 9.92 -10.74
N THR A 86 31.02 11.20 -11.10
CA THR A 86 32.34 11.85 -11.20
C THR A 86 32.93 12.21 -9.83
N HIS A 87 32.11 12.32 -8.78
CA HIS A 87 32.57 12.66 -7.43
C HIS A 87 32.10 11.65 -6.37
N GLU A 88 32.87 11.53 -5.32
CA GLU A 88 32.64 10.55 -4.25
C GLU A 88 31.26 10.66 -3.58
N PRO A 89 30.73 11.86 -3.19
CA PRO A 89 29.41 11.94 -2.58
C PRO A 89 28.27 11.38 -3.44
N GLY A 90 28.32 11.58 -4.77
CA GLY A 90 27.32 11.00 -5.68
C GLY A 90 27.39 9.47 -5.74
N ARG A 91 28.62 8.92 -5.85
CA ARG A 91 28.81 7.46 -5.85
C ARG A 91 28.36 6.82 -4.52
N ARG A 92 28.61 7.50 -3.39
CA ARG A 92 28.15 7.03 -2.07
C ARG A 92 26.63 6.94 -2.02
N VAL A 93 25.93 7.95 -2.48
CA VAL A 93 24.47 7.94 -2.52
C VAL A 93 23.93 6.88 -3.47
N ALA A 94 24.57 6.67 -4.63
CA ALA A 94 24.23 5.56 -5.54
C ALA A 94 24.34 4.20 -4.83
N CYS A 95 25.43 3.95 -4.11
CA CYS A 95 25.59 2.72 -3.31
C CYS A 95 24.52 2.54 -2.23
N ILE A 96 24.10 3.62 -1.57
CA ILE A 96 23.03 3.56 -0.56
C ILE A 96 21.71 3.14 -1.21
N ILE A 97 21.38 3.70 -2.40
CA ILE A 97 20.16 3.34 -3.13
C ILE A 97 20.20 1.88 -3.58
N GLU A 98 21.30 1.41 -4.15
CA GLU A 98 21.42 0.01 -4.59
C GLU A 98 21.26 -0.96 -3.42
N ARG A 99 21.87 -0.69 -2.27
CA ARG A 99 21.67 -1.50 -1.06
C ARG A 99 20.22 -1.50 -0.57
N ALA A 100 19.57 -0.34 -0.58
CA ALA A 100 18.16 -0.24 -0.24
C ALA A 100 17.27 -1.05 -1.20
N LYS A 101 17.63 -1.05 -2.50
CA LYS A 101 16.97 -1.85 -3.53
C LYS A 101 17.15 -3.34 -3.30
N GLU A 102 18.41 -3.80 -3.10
CA GLU A 102 18.74 -5.20 -2.82
C GLU A 102 18.01 -5.69 -1.57
N GLN A 103 18.07 -4.94 -0.47
CA GLN A 103 17.36 -5.27 0.77
C GLN A 103 15.85 -5.42 0.55
N MET A 104 15.22 -4.52 -0.20
CA MET A 104 13.80 -4.62 -0.50
C MET A 104 13.47 -5.81 -1.38
N LEU A 105 14.29 -6.12 -2.38
CA LEU A 105 14.11 -7.31 -3.22
C LEU A 105 14.16 -8.60 -2.39
N ASP A 106 15.09 -8.69 -1.45
CA ASP A 106 15.21 -9.83 -0.53
C ASP A 106 13.98 -9.95 0.38
N LEU A 107 13.56 -8.84 1.00
CA LEU A 107 12.39 -8.79 1.88
C LEU A 107 11.07 -9.09 1.15
N LEU A 108 10.99 -8.79 -0.14
CA LEU A 108 9.83 -9.10 -0.99
C LEU A 108 9.87 -10.52 -1.58
N GLY A 109 10.93 -11.29 -1.34
CA GLY A 109 11.11 -12.61 -1.94
C GLY A 109 11.37 -12.55 -3.46
N ALA A 110 12.05 -11.51 -3.94
CA ALA A 110 12.23 -11.21 -5.36
C ALA A 110 13.68 -10.89 -5.75
N SER A 111 14.65 -11.59 -5.17
CA SER A 111 16.10 -11.32 -5.37
C SER A 111 16.56 -11.38 -6.84
N GLN A 112 15.80 -12.04 -7.72
CA GLN A 112 16.06 -12.09 -9.17
C GLN A 112 15.24 -11.05 -9.95
N GLY A 113 14.37 -10.28 -9.28
CA GLY A 113 13.52 -9.27 -9.91
C GLY A 113 14.23 -7.93 -10.10
N GLU A 114 13.54 -7.01 -10.78
CA GLU A 114 13.96 -5.61 -10.90
C GLU A 114 12.95 -4.72 -10.17
N LEU A 115 13.43 -3.85 -9.27
CA LEU A 115 12.59 -2.88 -8.57
C LEU A 115 12.78 -1.48 -9.17
N ILE A 116 11.68 -0.89 -9.64
CA ILE A 116 11.63 0.48 -10.16
C ILE A 116 10.97 1.37 -9.11
N PHE A 117 11.68 2.38 -8.64
CA PHE A 117 11.14 3.38 -7.73
C PHE A 117 10.24 4.37 -8.47
N THR A 118 9.07 4.63 -7.90
CA THR A 118 8.05 5.53 -8.42
C THR A 118 7.63 6.54 -7.35
N SER A 119 6.68 7.42 -7.65
CA SER A 119 6.12 8.34 -6.66
C SER A 119 5.05 7.70 -5.76
N GLY A 120 4.66 6.46 -6.02
CA GLY A 120 3.64 5.72 -5.27
C GLY A 120 2.93 4.69 -6.14
N ALA A 121 1.99 3.95 -5.54
CA ALA A 121 1.26 2.88 -6.22
C ALA A 121 0.53 3.34 -7.49
N THR A 122 -0.05 4.54 -7.50
CA THR A 122 -0.73 5.07 -8.68
C THR A 122 0.21 5.16 -9.89
N GLU A 123 1.44 5.66 -9.72
CA GLU A 123 2.42 5.68 -10.80
C GLU A 123 2.86 4.26 -11.17
N SER A 124 3.09 3.40 -10.19
CA SER A 124 3.49 1.99 -10.41
C SER A 124 2.45 1.22 -11.23
N ILE A 125 1.17 1.32 -10.86
CA ILE A 125 0.04 0.70 -11.57
C ILE A 125 -0.05 1.24 -13.02
N ASN A 126 0.04 2.56 -13.20
CA ASN A 126 0.02 3.14 -14.54
C ASN A 126 1.22 2.67 -15.38
N LEU A 127 2.44 2.59 -14.79
CA LEU A 127 3.62 2.09 -15.49
C LEU A 127 3.47 0.60 -15.85
N ALA A 128 2.93 -0.22 -14.96
CA ALA A 128 2.65 -1.63 -15.23
C ALA A 128 1.65 -1.78 -16.38
N LEU A 129 0.45 -1.22 -16.26
CA LEU A 129 -0.63 -1.43 -17.21
C LEU A 129 -0.32 -0.79 -18.57
N ALA A 130 -0.04 0.51 -18.57
CA ALA A 130 0.24 1.23 -19.82
C ALA A 130 1.59 0.82 -20.42
N GLY A 131 2.59 0.52 -19.59
CA GLY A 131 3.90 0.06 -20.03
C GLY A 131 3.84 -1.26 -20.80
N VAL A 132 3.01 -2.21 -20.37
CA VAL A 132 2.75 -3.48 -21.08
C VAL A 132 1.91 -3.23 -22.33
N CYS A 133 0.75 -2.60 -22.15
CA CYS A 133 -0.25 -2.51 -23.22
C CYS A 133 0.21 -1.62 -24.38
N LEU A 134 0.85 -0.51 -24.09
CA LEU A 134 1.30 0.45 -25.12
C LEU A 134 2.72 0.18 -25.62
N HIS A 135 3.30 -0.98 -25.28
CA HIS A 135 4.61 -1.35 -25.82
C HIS A 135 4.53 -1.63 -27.32
N PRO A 136 5.45 -1.09 -28.17
CA PRO A 136 5.38 -1.23 -29.63
C PRO A 136 5.38 -2.67 -30.16
N ARG A 137 5.87 -3.63 -29.36
CA ARG A 137 5.86 -5.05 -29.72
C ARG A 137 4.64 -5.81 -29.20
N GLN A 138 3.73 -5.14 -28.47
CA GLN A 138 2.50 -5.77 -28.00
C GLN A 138 1.59 -6.08 -29.20
N LYS A 139 1.20 -7.34 -29.31
CA LYS A 139 0.33 -7.83 -30.42
C LYS A 139 -1.08 -8.16 -29.93
N ARG A 140 -1.24 -8.36 -28.62
CA ARG A 140 -2.50 -8.66 -27.98
C ARG A 140 -3.20 -7.37 -27.64
N ASN A 141 -4.52 -7.36 -27.65
CA ASN A 141 -5.30 -6.11 -27.54
C ASN A 141 -6.41 -6.17 -26.48
N ARG A 142 -6.46 -7.21 -25.64
CA ARG A 142 -7.42 -7.29 -24.54
C ARG A 142 -6.72 -7.15 -23.18
N VAL A 143 -7.42 -6.51 -22.24
CA VAL A 143 -6.97 -6.32 -20.84
C VAL A 143 -8.13 -6.67 -19.92
N LEU A 144 -7.87 -7.53 -18.95
CA LEU A 144 -8.82 -7.86 -17.89
C LEU A 144 -8.44 -7.14 -16.61
N ILE A 145 -9.39 -6.43 -16.00
CA ILE A 145 -9.18 -5.66 -14.77
C ILE A 145 -10.20 -6.12 -13.72
N GLY A 146 -9.79 -6.22 -12.47
CA GLY A 146 -10.72 -6.52 -11.39
C GLY A 146 -11.80 -5.44 -11.24
N SER A 147 -13.08 -5.81 -11.18
CA SER A 147 -14.20 -4.86 -11.12
C SER A 147 -14.21 -4.00 -9.85
N ILE A 148 -13.61 -4.51 -8.77
CA ILE A 148 -13.49 -3.82 -7.48
C ILE A 148 -12.05 -3.34 -7.19
N ASP A 149 -11.20 -3.25 -8.23
CA ASP A 149 -9.85 -2.75 -8.12
C ASP A 149 -9.82 -1.25 -7.79
N HIS A 150 -8.68 -0.79 -7.31
CA HIS A 150 -8.48 0.63 -7.01
C HIS A 150 -8.64 1.50 -8.27
N ARG A 151 -9.16 2.73 -8.10
CA ARG A 151 -9.37 3.69 -9.19
C ARG A 151 -8.16 3.88 -10.09
N ALA A 152 -6.93 3.79 -9.55
CA ALA A 152 -5.71 3.90 -10.35
C ALA A 152 -5.64 2.84 -11.47
N ALA A 153 -6.10 1.60 -11.23
CA ALA A 153 -6.17 0.55 -12.24
C ALA A 153 -7.35 0.78 -13.20
N LEU A 154 -8.54 1.04 -12.65
CA LEU A 154 -9.77 1.25 -13.45
C LEU A 154 -9.65 2.43 -14.43
N ASP A 155 -9.11 3.55 -13.97
CA ASP A 155 -8.99 4.76 -14.80
C ASP A 155 -7.80 4.65 -15.79
N CYS A 156 -6.72 3.94 -15.42
CA CYS A 156 -5.66 3.58 -16.36
C CYS A 156 -6.19 2.67 -17.48
N ALA A 157 -7.00 1.67 -17.14
CA ALA A 157 -7.64 0.79 -18.12
C ALA A 157 -8.55 1.55 -19.07
N LYS A 158 -9.39 2.47 -18.58
CA LYS A 158 -10.20 3.36 -19.44
C LYS A 158 -9.33 4.18 -20.42
N ARG A 159 -8.16 4.64 -19.96
CA ARG A 159 -7.20 5.35 -20.81
C ARG A 159 -6.64 4.43 -21.90
N ILE A 160 -6.26 3.20 -21.55
CA ILE A 160 -5.74 2.18 -22.46
C ILE A 160 -6.81 1.82 -23.51
N GLY A 161 -8.07 1.71 -23.10
CA GLY A 161 -9.20 1.46 -24.03
C GLY A 161 -9.35 2.50 -25.14
N LYS A 162 -8.86 3.75 -24.94
CA LYS A 162 -8.81 4.77 -26.00
C LYS A 162 -7.72 4.52 -27.04
N SER A 163 -6.83 3.54 -26.81
CA SER A 163 -5.70 3.18 -27.69
C SER A 163 -5.92 1.81 -28.36
N ASN A 164 -7.15 1.50 -28.75
CA ASN A 164 -7.56 0.27 -29.44
C ASN A 164 -7.42 -1.01 -28.62
N PHE A 165 -7.44 -0.92 -27.30
CA PHE A 165 -7.56 -2.08 -26.42
C PHE A 165 -9.01 -2.34 -26.04
N ILE A 166 -9.39 -3.60 -25.96
CA ILE A 166 -10.66 -4.06 -25.38
C ILE A 166 -10.42 -4.24 -23.87
N VAL A 167 -11.14 -3.46 -23.07
CA VAL A 167 -11.07 -3.53 -21.60
C VAL A 167 -12.28 -4.27 -21.09
N GLU A 168 -12.07 -5.35 -20.37
CA GLU A 168 -13.10 -6.13 -19.71
C GLU A 168 -12.86 -6.20 -18.21
N TYR A 169 -13.94 -6.45 -17.46
CA TYR A 169 -13.89 -6.47 -16.00
C TYR A 169 -14.19 -7.85 -15.46
N LEU A 170 -13.25 -8.41 -14.69
CA LEU A 170 -13.44 -9.62 -13.94
C LEU A 170 -14.32 -9.33 -12.73
N GLN A 171 -15.49 -9.94 -12.65
CA GLN A 171 -16.42 -9.75 -11.55
C GLN A 171 -15.94 -10.47 -10.30
N SER A 172 -16.15 -9.85 -9.14
CA SER A 172 -15.88 -10.45 -7.84
C SER A 172 -17.11 -11.18 -7.28
N THR A 173 -16.90 -12.05 -6.32
CA THR A 173 -17.96 -12.61 -5.48
C THR A 173 -18.51 -11.57 -4.49
N SER A 174 -19.55 -11.89 -3.75
CA SER A 174 -20.09 -11.08 -2.66
C SER A 174 -19.10 -10.87 -1.50
N THR A 175 -18.06 -11.70 -1.39
CA THR A 175 -16.96 -11.51 -0.44
C THR A 175 -15.80 -10.71 -1.04
N GLY A 176 -15.86 -10.34 -2.31
CA GLY A 176 -14.81 -9.62 -3.03
C GLY A 176 -13.69 -10.50 -3.56
N ALA A 177 -13.86 -11.82 -3.58
CA ALA A 177 -12.88 -12.74 -4.15
C ALA A 177 -13.00 -12.81 -5.68
N TYR A 178 -11.87 -12.91 -6.39
CA TYR A 178 -11.81 -13.24 -7.81
C TYR A 178 -11.62 -14.75 -7.97
N LEU A 179 -12.52 -15.37 -8.72
CA LEU A 179 -12.51 -16.81 -8.93
C LEU A 179 -11.74 -17.19 -10.19
N ALA A 180 -10.85 -18.17 -10.07
CA ALA A 180 -10.06 -18.70 -11.17
C ALA A 180 -10.95 -19.26 -12.30
N GLU A 181 -12.07 -19.90 -11.94
CA GLU A 181 -13.04 -20.48 -12.88
C GLU A 181 -13.72 -19.40 -13.72
N VAL A 182 -14.02 -18.23 -13.12
CA VAL A 182 -14.60 -17.09 -13.86
C VAL A 182 -13.55 -16.49 -14.79
N LEU A 183 -12.31 -16.31 -14.32
CA LEU A 183 -11.22 -15.82 -15.16
C LEU A 183 -10.98 -16.76 -16.35
N GLN A 184 -11.00 -18.08 -16.15
CA GLN A 184 -10.79 -19.07 -17.21
C GLN A 184 -11.76 -18.90 -18.38
N THR A 185 -13.01 -18.48 -18.13
CA THR A 185 -14.00 -18.23 -19.18
C THR A 185 -13.72 -16.98 -20.02
N GLN A 186 -12.93 -16.05 -19.49
CA GLN A 186 -12.59 -14.78 -20.15
C GLN A 186 -11.19 -14.79 -20.79
N LEU A 187 -10.32 -15.71 -20.37
CA LEU A 187 -8.97 -15.82 -20.90
C LEU A 187 -8.94 -16.39 -22.32
N SER A 188 -8.10 -15.80 -23.17
CA SER A 188 -7.79 -16.25 -24.53
C SER A 188 -6.45 -15.68 -24.98
N GLU A 189 -5.93 -16.14 -26.10
CA GLU A 189 -4.61 -15.76 -26.62
C GLU A 189 -4.46 -14.25 -26.95
N ASP A 190 -5.55 -13.49 -27.03
CA ASP A 190 -5.56 -12.05 -27.27
C ASP A 190 -5.47 -11.20 -25.99
N VAL A 191 -5.53 -11.83 -24.80
CA VAL A 191 -5.36 -11.13 -23.53
C VAL A 191 -3.88 -10.80 -23.32
N ALA A 192 -3.56 -9.51 -23.27
CA ALA A 192 -2.21 -8.99 -23.02
C ALA A 192 -1.86 -9.01 -21.54
N LEU A 193 -2.81 -8.60 -20.70
CA LEU A 193 -2.59 -8.36 -19.29
C LEU A 193 -3.87 -8.63 -18.48
N VAL A 194 -3.71 -9.27 -17.35
CA VAL A 194 -4.68 -9.30 -16.25
C VAL A 194 -4.14 -8.46 -15.11
N SER A 195 -4.94 -7.55 -14.55
CA SER A 195 -4.54 -6.72 -13.41
C SER A 195 -5.57 -6.83 -12.30
N LEU A 196 -5.13 -7.24 -11.11
CA LEU A 196 -5.99 -7.50 -9.96
C LEU A 196 -5.39 -6.94 -8.68
N ILE A 197 -6.28 -6.46 -7.79
CA ILE A 197 -5.89 -6.06 -6.44
C ILE A 197 -5.69 -7.31 -5.56
N LEU A 198 -4.50 -7.42 -4.94
CA LEU A 198 -4.16 -8.55 -4.06
C LEU A 198 -4.85 -8.45 -2.69
N GLY A 199 -4.99 -7.23 -2.18
CA GLY A 199 -5.69 -6.93 -0.94
C GLY A 199 -6.59 -5.72 -1.09
N ASN A 200 -7.91 -5.90 -0.97
CA ASN A 200 -8.86 -4.82 -1.18
C ASN A 200 -8.81 -3.80 -0.02
N ASN A 201 -8.64 -2.54 -0.36
CA ASN A 201 -8.49 -1.44 0.61
C ASN A 201 -9.79 -1.04 1.33
N GLU A 202 -10.95 -1.44 0.83
CA GLU A 202 -12.26 -1.09 1.43
C GLU A 202 -12.82 -2.21 2.29
N ILE A 203 -12.94 -3.41 1.73
CA ILE A 203 -13.56 -4.56 2.41
C ILE A 203 -12.56 -5.56 2.97
N GLY A 204 -11.26 -5.34 2.71
CA GLY A 204 -10.18 -6.11 3.29
C GLY A 204 -9.90 -7.47 2.66
N THR A 205 -10.64 -7.91 1.66
CA THR A 205 -10.48 -9.23 1.02
C THR A 205 -9.05 -9.44 0.53
N LEU A 206 -8.44 -10.55 0.89
CA LEU A 206 -7.16 -11.04 0.37
C LEU A 206 -7.41 -12.12 -0.67
N GLN A 207 -6.63 -12.09 -1.74
CA GLN A 207 -6.77 -12.98 -2.88
C GLN A 207 -5.71 -14.07 -2.89
N ASP A 208 -6.09 -15.32 -3.18
CA ASP A 208 -5.14 -16.35 -3.59
C ASP A 208 -4.87 -16.22 -5.10
N MET A 209 -3.71 -15.68 -5.44
CA MET A 209 -3.38 -15.36 -6.83
C MET A 209 -2.67 -16.49 -7.58
N ARG A 210 -2.21 -17.53 -6.90
CA ARG A 210 -1.45 -18.59 -7.58
C ARG A 210 -2.24 -19.33 -8.66
N PRO A 211 -3.49 -19.76 -8.41
CA PRO A 211 -4.32 -20.40 -9.47
C PRO A 211 -4.60 -19.44 -10.63
N ILE A 212 -4.78 -18.14 -10.35
CA ILE A 212 -4.99 -17.11 -11.37
C ILE A 212 -3.73 -16.91 -12.22
N ALA A 213 -2.54 -16.85 -11.58
CA ALA A 213 -1.27 -16.73 -12.28
C ALA A 213 -1.02 -17.91 -13.25
N ASP A 214 -1.26 -19.12 -12.78
CA ASP A 214 -1.08 -20.33 -13.60
C ASP A 214 -2.00 -20.32 -14.84
N LEU A 215 -3.24 -19.86 -14.72
CA LEU A 215 -4.16 -19.69 -15.85
C LEU A 215 -3.69 -18.58 -16.82
N CYS A 216 -3.26 -17.43 -16.30
CA CYS A 216 -2.73 -16.34 -17.12
C CYS A 216 -1.54 -16.82 -17.95
N HIS A 217 -0.57 -17.47 -17.32
CA HIS A 217 0.64 -17.94 -17.98
C HIS A 217 0.36 -19.06 -18.99
N ALA A 218 -0.60 -19.94 -18.71
CA ALA A 218 -1.02 -20.97 -19.67
C ALA A 218 -1.56 -20.38 -20.99
N GLN A 219 -2.13 -19.16 -20.94
CA GLN A 219 -2.59 -18.42 -22.12
C GLN A 219 -1.56 -17.37 -22.59
N GLY A 220 -0.41 -17.26 -21.90
CA GLY A 220 0.65 -16.29 -22.17
C GLY A 220 0.24 -14.85 -21.89
N ALA A 221 -0.78 -14.61 -21.06
CA ALA A 221 -1.14 -13.31 -20.54
C ALA A 221 -0.23 -12.94 -19.36
N MET A 222 0.14 -11.66 -19.22
CA MET A 222 0.88 -11.16 -18.05
C MET A 222 -0.07 -10.95 -16.87
N LEU A 223 0.43 -11.15 -15.66
CA LEU A 223 -0.30 -10.83 -14.42
C LEU A 223 0.35 -9.66 -13.69
N HIS A 224 -0.41 -8.58 -13.48
CA HIS A 224 -0.08 -7.49 -12.58
C HIS A 224 -0.90 -7.58 -11.30
N LEU A 225 -0.26 -7.41 -10.14
CA LEU A 225 -0.91 -7.32 -8.84
C LEU A 225 -0.71 -5.95 -8.20
N ASP A 226 -1.81 -5.34 -7.79
CA ASP A 226 -1.78 -4.22 -6.85
C ASP A 226 -1.66 -4.76 -5.42
N ALA A 227 -0.42 -4.80 -4.91
CA ALA A 227 -0.08 -5.25 -3.56
C ALA A 227 0.01 -4.10 -2.54
N THR A 228 -0.58 -2.95 -2.85
CA THR A 228 -0.48 -1.73 -2.04
C THR A 228 -0.96 -1.92 -0.61
N GLN A 229 -1.93 -2.79 -0.36
CA GLN A 229 -2.45 -3.05 0.98
C GLN A 229 -1.86 -4.30 1.64
N THR A 230 -1.05 -5.09 0.92
CA THR A 230 -0.52 -6.37 1.43
C THR A 230 0.95 -6.30 1.80
N VAL A 231 1.78 -5.64 1.00
CA VAL A 231 3.20 -5.46 1.29
C VAL A 231 3.38 -4.78 2.66
N GLY A 232 4.13 -5.44 3.55
CA GLY A 232 4.40 -4.97 4.91
C GLY A 232 3.23 -5.01 5.90
N LYS A 233 2.10 -5.64 5.53
CA LYS A 233 0.92 -5.79 6.41
C LYS A 233 0.47 -7.24 6.63
N VAL A 234 0.85 -8.11 5.72
CA VAL A 234 0.62 -9.56 5.82
C VAL A 234 1.88 -10.29 5.33
N PRO A 235 2.07 -11.57 5.64
CA PRO A 235 3.15 -12.36 5.05
C PRO A 235 3.10 -12.23 3.53
N PHE A 236 4.24 -11.86 2.93
CA PHE A 236 4.31 -11.58 1.50
C PHE A 236 5.61 -12.16 0.91
N ASP A 237 5.47 -12.92 -0.18
CA ASP A 237 6.56 -13.40 -1.00
C ASP A 237 6.13 -13.33 -2.48
N ALA A 238 6.81 -12.50 -3.26
CA ALA A 238 6.47 -12.28 -4.67
C ALA A 238 6.49 -13.57 -5.49
N ARG A 239 7.40 -14.52 -5.19
CA ARG A 239 7.51 -15.82 -5.90
C ARG A 239 6.25 -16.67 -5.74
N LEU A 240 5.61 -16.57 -4.57
CA LEU A 240 4.40 -17.35 -4.29
C LEU A 240 3.17 -16.82 -5.01
N THR A 241 3.18 -15.54 -5.38
CA THR A 241 2.05 -14.92 -6.11
C THR A 241 1.98 -15.36 -7.57
N GLY A 242 3.11 -15.69 -8.18
CA GLY A 242 3.22 -15.94 -9.60
C GLY A 242 3.04 -14.70 -10.50
N ALA A 243 3.03 -13.50 -9.95
CA ALA A 243 2.85 -12.28 -10.73
C ALA A 243 4.10 -11.90 -11.56
N ASP A 244 3.88 -11.31 -12.73
CA ASP A 244 4.94 -10.71 -13.55
C ASP A 244 5.30 -9.29 -13.07
N LEU A 245 4.32 -8.56 -12.53
CA LEU A 245 4.43 -7.18 -12.07
C LEU A 245 3.69 -6.98 -10.76
N ILE A 246 4.31 -6.27 -9.81
CA ILE A 246 3.69 -6.00 -8.49
C ILE A 246 3.90 -4.52 -8.12
N SER A 247 2.80 -3.83 -7.85
CA SER A 247 2.80 -2.41 -7.45
C SER A 247 2.58 -2.25 -5.95
N PHE A 248 3.32 -1.32 -5.31
CA PHE A 248 3.13 -1.00 -3.88
C PHE A 248 3.55 0.43 -3.55
N SER A 249 3.25 0.90 -2.32
CA SER A 249 3.54 2.27 -1.87
C SER A 249 3.93 2.32 -0.40
N ALA A 250 5.00 3.06 -0.09
CA ALA A 250 5.59 3.11 1.25
C ALA A 250 4.62 3.60 2.34
N HIS A 251 3.76 4.58 2.03
CA HIS A 251 2.86 5.19 3.01
C HIS A 251 1.73 4.27 3.50
N LYS A 252 1.64 3.05 3.00
CA LYS A 252 0.68 2.04 3.46
C LYS A 252 1.26 1.12 4.54
N PHE A 253 2.59 1.08 4.67
CA PHE A 253 3.31 0.31 5.67
C PHE A 253 4.28 1.17 6.50
N TYR A 254 3.79 2.34 6.92
CA TYR A 254 4.47 3.29 7.82
C TYR A 254 5.73 3.94 7.25
N GLY A 255 5.86 3.96 5.93
CA GLY A 255 6.87 4.70 5.19
C GLY A 255 6.39 6.09 4.76
N PRO A 256 7.27 6.87 4.09
CA PRO A 256 6.94 8.21 3.62
C PRO A 256 5.97 8.20 2.44
N LYS A 257 5.16 9.26 2.32
CA LYS A 257 4.40 9.57 1.11
C LYS A 257 5.34 9.97 -0.03
N GLY A 258 4.90 9.87 -1.27
CA GLY A 258 5.67 10.31 -2.44
C GLY A 258 6.76 9.34 -2.89
N VAL A 259 6.70 8.07 -2.44
CA VAL A 259 7.55 6.99 -2.91
C VAL A 259 6.79 5.66 -2.93
N GLY A 260 7.02 4.87 -3.96
CA GLY A 260 6.50 3.52 -4.14
C GLY A 260 7.42 2.70 -5.04
N GLY A 261 6.99 1.51 -5.39
CA GLY A 261 7.75 0.60 -6.22
C GLY A 261 6.87 -0.15 -7.22
N LEU A 262 7.44 -0.41 -8.38
CA LEU A 262 7.01 -1.44 -9.31
C LEU A 262 8.08 -2.53 -9.32
N LEU A 263 7.72 -3.70 -8.82
CA LEU A 263 8.55 -4.89 -8.91
C LEU A 263 8.24 -5.61 -10.23
N ILE A 264 9.27 -5.88 -11.02
CA ILE A 264 9.24 -6.66 -12.25
C ILE A 264 9.83 -8.02 -11.92
N CYS A 265 8.98 -9.06 -11.88
CA CYS A 265 9.38 -10.42 -11.55
C CYS A 265 9.80 -11.21 -12.80
N ASN A 266 9.35 -10.80 -13.98
CA ASN A 266 9.63 -11.44 -15.27
C ASN A 266 10.70 -10.64 -16.02
N ASP A 267 11.92 -11.17 -16.12
CA ASP A 267 13.08 -10.53 -16.74
C ASP A 267 12.95 -10.34 -18.27
N GLN A 268 12.06 -11.11 -18.91
CA GLN A 268 11.78 -11.00 -20.35
C GLN A 268 10.82 -9.85 -20.67
N LEU A 269 10.14 -9.32 -19.65
CA LEU A 269 9.14 -8.27 -19.83
C LEU A 269 9.81 -6.94 -20.23
N LYS A 270 9.25 -6.28 -21.23
CA LYS A 270 9.65 -4.94 -21.65
C LYS A 270 8.48 -3.98 -21.46
N LEU A 271 8.75 -2.88 -20.80
CA LEU A 271 7.78 -1.82 -20.54
C LEU A 271 8.08 -0.57 -21.36
N THR A 272 7.04 0.08 -21.83
CA THR A 272 7.15 1.45 -22.34
C THR A 272 7.18 2.41 -21.15
N PRO A 273 8.22 3.25 -21.00
CA PRO A 273 8.28 4.21 -19.90
C PRO A 273 7.17 5.26 -20.01
N LEU A 274 6.63 5.67 -18.86
CA LEU A 274 5.69 6.79 -18.79
C LEU A 274 6.40 8.14 -18.65
N ILE A 275 7.51 8.16 -17.90
CA ILE A 275 8.30 9.35 -17.63
C ILE A 275 9.67 9.16 -18.26
N VAL A 276 9.92 9.94 -19.31
CA VAL A 276 11.16 9.94 -20.08
C VAL A 276 12.05 11.12 -19.69
N GLY A 277 13.38 11.02 -19.94
CA GLY A 277 14.31 12.09 -19.62
C GLY A 277 15.76 11.59 -19.51
N GLY A 278 16.39 11.77 -18.36
CA GLY A 278 17.81 11.48 -18.12
C GLY A 278 18.21 10.01 -18.04
N GLY A 279 17.33 9.07 -18.38
CA GLY A 279 17.65 7.64 -18.49
C GLY A 279 17.83 6.87 -17.18
N GLN A 280 17.44 7.44 -16.04
CA GLN A 280 17.53 6.77 -14.75
C GLN A 280 16.69 5.46 -14.75
N GLN A 281 17.07 4.54 -13.86
CA GLN A 281 16.40 3.26 -13.69
C GLN A 281 16.23 2.49 -15.02
N ASN A 282 17.33 2.33 -15.77
CA ASN A 282 17.37 1.61 -17.04
C ASN A 282 16.40 2.18 -18.10
N ASN A 283 16.19 3.50 -18.12
CA ASN A 283 15.22 4.22 -18.97
C ASN A 283 13.74 3.88 -18.68
N LEU A 284 13.42 3.13 -17.63
CA LEU A 284 12.03 2.79 -17.30
C LEU A 284 11.33 3.90 -16.54
N ARG A 285 12.08 4.68 -15.75
CA ARG A 285 11.52 5.82 -15.02
C ARG A 285 12.60 6.88 -14.81
N SER A 286 12.61 7.89 -15.66
CA SER A 286 13.57 8.98 -15.59
C SER A 286 13.26 9.98 -14.47
N GLY A 287 14.27 10.77 -14.09
CA GLY A 287 14.20 11.79 -13.05
C GLY A 287 15.12 11.46 -11.86
N THR A 288 15.64 12.50 -11.22
CA THR A 288 16.48 12.37 -10.02
C THR A 288 15.77 11.56 -8.96
N LEU A 289 16.46 10.57 -8.40
CA LEU A 289 15.87 9.67 -7.41
C LEU A 289 15.61 10.39 -6.08
N ASN A 290 14.45 10.12 -5.47
CA ASN A 290 14.10 10.58 -4.12
C ASN A 290 14.84 9.73 -3.07
N THR A 291 16.12 10.04 -2.83
CA THR A 291 17.01 9.23 -1.98
C THR A 291 16.48 9.05 -0.57
N ALA A 292 16.00 10.12 0.07
CA ALA A 292 15.43 10.05 1.41
C ALA A 292 14.16 9.18 1.45
N GLY A 293 13.28 9.32 0.44
CA GLY A 293 12.07 8.51 0.32
C GLY A 293 12.38 7.03 0.09
N ILE A 294 13.38 6.71 -0.75
CA ILE A 294 13.80 5.34 -1.05
C ILE A 294 14.36 4.66 0.20
N VAL A 295 15.28 5.33 0.92
CA VAL A 295 15.83 4.81 2.19
C VAL A 295 14.73 4.66 3.24
N GLY A 296 13.81 5.64 3.32
CA GLY A 296 12.65 5.56 4.19
C GLY A 296 11.73 4.38 3.86
N MET A 297 11.47 4.11 2.56
CA MET A 297 10.68 2.96 2.13
C MET A 297 11.35 1.62 2.46
N ALA A 298 12.67 1.50 2.24
CA ALA A 298 13.42 0.30 2.59
C ALA A 298 13.40 0.05 4.10
N LYS A 299 13.61 1.09 4.91
CA LYS A 299 13.53 0.99 6.37
C LYS A 299 12.12 0.65 6.85
N ALA A 300 11.09 1.22 6.23
CA ALA A 300 9.70 0.90 6.57
C ALA A 300 9.36 -0.56 6.29
N LEU A 301 9.82 -1.11 5.16
CA LEU A 301 9.63 -2.52 4.82
C LEU A 301 10.39 -3.44 5.77
N GLU A 302 11.65 -3.12 6.09
CA GLU A 302 12.46 -3.86 7.08
C GLU A 302 11.74 -3.96 8.43
N VAL A 303 11.28 -2.81 8.94
CA VAL A 303 10.53 -2.73 10.20
C VAL A 303 9.23 -3.53 10.13
N ALA A 304 8.48 -3.36 9.04
CA ALA A 304 7.19 -4.03 8.87
C ALA A 304 7.33 -5.56 8.83
N VAL A 305 8.36 -6.08 8.15
CA VAL A 305 8.62 -7.54 8.09
C VAL A 305 9.13 -8.06 9.43
N ALA A 306 10.03 -7.33 10.10
CA ALA A 306 10.56 -7.73 11.40
C ALA A 306 9.50 -7.79 12.49
N ASP A 307 8.60 -6.80 12.51
CA ASP A 307 7.56 -6.67 13.54
C ASP A 307 6.29 -7.48 13.22
N LEU A 308 6.15 -8.01 12.00
CA LEU A 308 4.91 -8.59 11.47
C LEU A 308 4.31 -9.67 12.39
N THR A 309 5.13 -10.59 12.89
CA THR A 309 4.68 -11.72 13.71
C THR A 309 4.03 -11.26 15.02
N SER A 310 4.49 -10.15 15.60
CA SER A 310 3.92 -9.57 16.82
C SER A 310 2.76 -8.64 16.55
N GLU A 311 2.78 -7.92 15.40
CA GLU A 311 1.75 -6.94 15.05
C GLU A 311 0.44 -7.58 14.57
N LEU A 312 0.53 -8.62 13.75
CA LEU A 312 -0.66 -9.27 13.20
C LEU A 312 -1.70 -9.66 14.27
N PRO A 313 -1.33 -10.41 15.33
CA PRO A 313 -2.28 -10.79 16.38
C PRO A 313 -2.82 -9.56 17.11
N SER A 314 -1.98 -8.57 17.40
CA SER A 314 -2.37 -7.34 18.11
C SER A 314 -3.39 -6.53 17.32
N ILE A 315 -3.12 -6.25 16.03
CA ILE A 315 -4.02 -5.50 15.16
C ILE A 315 -5.34 -6.27 14.97
N HIS A 316 -5.28 -7.60 14.83
CA HIS A 316 -6.46 -8.43 14.74
C HIS A 316 -7.32 -8.35 16.01
N GLN A 317 -6.72 -8.44 17.20
CA GLN A 317 -7.46 -8.33 18.47
C GLN A 317 -8.14 -6.96 18.60
N LEU A 318 -7.48 -5.87 18.22
CA LEU A 318 -8.06 -4.52 18.22
C LEU A 318 -9.25 -4.42 17.28
N ARG A 319 -9.12 -4.97 16.05
CA ARG A 319 -10.20 -5.02 15.07
C ARG A 319 -11.37 -5.87 15.57
N GLN A 320 -11.09 -7.06 16.15
CA GLN A 320 -12.12 -7.92 16.70
C GLN A 320 -12.86 -7.24 17.86
N ARG A 321 -12.11 -6.56 18.75
CA ARG A 321 -12.69 -5.78 19.86
C ARG A 321 -13.66 -4.71 19.37
N LEU A 322 -13.29 -3.96 18.30
CA LEU A 322 -14.17 -2.97 17.71
C LEU A 322 -15.44 -3.62 17.15
N TRP A 323 -15.27 -4.69 16.37
CA TRP A 323 -16.39 -5.42 15.77
C TRP A 323 -17.35 -5.96 16.82
N ASP A 324 -16.84 -6.60 17.87
CA ASP A 324 -17.66 -7.17 18.94
C ASP A 324 -18.48 -6.08 19.65
N LYS A 325 -17.87 -4.94 19.99
CA LYS A 325 -18.61 -3.83 20.60
C LYS A 325 -19.70 -3.28 19.69
N LEU A 326 -19.40 -3.06 18.41
CA LEU A 326 -20.38 -2.53 17.45
C LEU A 326 -21.56 -3.49 17.26
N ARG A 327 -21.30 -4.78 17.07
CA ARG A 327 -22.38 -5.77 16.85
C ARG A 327 -23.24 -6.04 18.09
N PHE A 328 -22.69 -5.82 19.31
CA PHE A 328 -23.46 -5.93 20.54
C PHE A 328 -24.20 -4.64 20.88
N GLY A 329 -23.67 -3.48 20.52
CA GLY A 329 -24.24 -2.18 20.80
C GLY A 329 -25.26 -1.71 19.77
N ILE A 330 -25.23 -2.23 18.54
CA ILE A 330 -26.14 -1.78 17.45
C ILE A 330 -26.78 -3.01 16.81
N GLU A 331 -28.09 -3.15 16.94
CA GLU A 331 -28.83 -4.24 16.32
C GLU A 331 -28.85 -4.09 14.78
N GLY A 332 -28.57 -5.17 14.06
CA GLY A 332 -28.66 -5.22 12.60
C GLY A 332 -27.43 -4.66 11.87
N VAL A 333 -26.28 -4.44 12.52
CA VAL A 333 -25.03 -4.16 11.81
C VAL A 333 -24.55 -5.36 11.01
N HIS A 334 -24.01 -5.13 9.82
CA HIS A 334 -23.48 -6.17 8.94
C HIS A 334 -22.00 -5.92 8.60
N LEU A 335 -21.23 -7.01 8.55
CA LEU A 335 -19.85 -6.98 8.08
C LEU A 335 -19.82 -7.08 6.55
N ASN A 336 -19.21 -6.11 5.86
CA ASN A 336 -18.98 -6.17 4.42
C ASN A 336 -17.67 -6.89 4.10
N GLY A 337 -17.66 -7.69 3.02
CA GLY A 337 -16.52 -8.50 2.61
C GLY A 337 -16.44 -9.85 3.34
N PRO A 338 -15.28 -10.53 3.35
CA PRO A 338 -15.16 -11.87 3.90
C PRO A 338 -15.37 -11.90 5.41
N SER A 339 -15.98 -12.98 5.90
CA SER A 339 -16.06 -13.27 7.32
C SER A 339 -14.65 -13.51 7.87
N TRP A 340 -14.49 -13.37 9.18
CA TRP A 340 -13.23 -13.65 9.84
C TRP A 340 -13.34 -14.98 10.57
N PRO A 341 -12.40 -15.93 10.39
CA PRO A 341 -12.36 -17.10 11.24
C PRO A 341 -12.12 -16.66 12.69
N HIS A 342 -12.95 -17.18 13.62
CA HIS A 342 -12.88 -16.82 15.04
C HIS A 342 -11.56 -17.26 15.71
N ASP A 343 -10.84 -18.18 15.09
CA ASP A 343 -9.65 -18.79 15.67
C ASP A 343 -8.36 -18.16 15.15
N LEU A 344 -7.57 -17.77 16.10
CA LEU A 344 -6.21 -17.24 16.07
C LEU A 344 -5.47 -17.25 14.73
N ILE A 345 -5.02 -16.07 14.33
CA ILE A 345 -4.03 -15.89 13.27
C ILE A 345 -2.76 -16.63 13.67
N GLN A 346 -2.52 -17.76 13.04
CA GLN A 346 -1.19 -18.33 12.98
C GLN A 346 -0.50 -17.79 11.72
N PRO A 347 0.79 -17.41 11.78
CA PRO A 347 1.52 -16.89 10.62
C PRO A 347 1.54 -17.82 9.40
N SER A 348 1.21 -19.10 9.60
CA SER A 348 1.15 -20.15 8.59
C SER A 348 -0.24 -20.36 7.97
N VAL A 349 -1.28 -19.66 8.45
CA VAL A 349 -2.65 -19.80 7.93
C VAL A 349 -2.90 -18.68 6.92
N TRP A 350 -3.43 -19.06 5.76
CA TRP A 350 -3.89 -18.09 4.76
C TRP A 350 -4.94 -17.15 5.36
N LEU A 351 -4.72 -15.86 5.20
CA LEU A 351 -5.65 -14.83 5.66
C LEU A 351 -6.60 -14.49 4.52
N GLU A 352 -7.89 -14.63 4.75
CA GLU A 352 -8.91 -14.19 3.77
C GLU A 352 -9.16 -12.68 3.83
N ARG A 353 -8.69 -12.01 4.91
CA ARG A 353 -8.92 -10.59 5.15
C ARG A 353 -7.71 -9.89 5.76
N LEU A 354 -7.50 -8.63 5.38
CA LEU A 354 -6.50 -7.74 6.01
C LEU A 354 -6.76 -7.57 7.51
N PRO A 355 -5.75 -7.75 8.38
CA PRO A 355 -5.93 -7.80 9.84
C PRO A 355 -6.59 -6.54 10.42
N GLY A 356 -6.19 -5.37 9.95
CA GLY A 356 -6.66 -4.08 10.46
C GLY A 356 -7.85 -3.48 9.69
N ASN A 357 -8.45 -4.23 8.76
CA ASN A 357 -9.60 -3.73 8.00
C ASN A 357 -10.92 -4.17 8.65
N LEU A 358 -11.84 -3.23 8.82
CA LEU A 358 -13.22 -3.49 9.19
C LEU A 358 -14.12 -2.56 8.38
N ASN A 359 -15.02 -3.13 7.57
CA ASN A 359 -16.04 -2.39 6.84
C ASN A 359 -17.41 -2.83 7.34
N VAL A 360 -18.19 -1.88 7.87
CA VAL A 360 -19.46 -2.15 8.58
C VAL A 360 -20.57 -1.36 7.95
N GLN A 361 -21.68 -2.02 7.62
CA GLN A 361 -22.95 -1.42 7.24
C GLN A 361 -23.77 -1.16 8.51
N PHE A 362 -24.21 0.09 8.70
CA PHE A 362 -25.05 0.52 9.80
C PHE A 362 -26.52 0.60 9.35
N PRO A 363 -27.47 -0.01 10.08
CA PRO A 363 -28.87 0.02 9.68
C PRO A 363 -29.43 1.43 9.77
N LYS A 364 -30.14 1.85 8.72
CA LYS A 364 -30.94 3.10 8.66
C LYS A 364 -30.16 4.42 8.85
N VAL A 365 -28.84 4.39 9.02
CA VAL A 365 -28.03 5.59 9.25
C VAL A 365 -26.99 5.74 8.13
N ASP A 366 -27.02 6.89 7.49
CA ASP A 366 -26.02 7.26 6.47
C ASP A 366 -24.64 7.41 7.10
N GLY A 367 -23.61 6.83 6.45
CA GLY A 367 -22.23 6.81 6.97
C GLY A 367 -21.62 8.20 7.07
N GLN A 368 -21.95 9.15 6.18
CA GLN A 368 -21.44 10.52 6.28
C GLN A 368 -22.06 11.25 7.48
N SER A 369 -23.36 11.06 7.70
CA SER A 369 -24.06 11.60 8.87
C SER A 369 -23.43 11.08 10.17
N LEU A 370 -23.09 9.78 10.20
CA LEU A 370 -22.42 9.18 11.36
C LEU A 370 -21.01 9.76 11.58
N MET A 371 -20.21 9.95 10.51
CA MET A 371 -18.89 10.59 10.60
C MET A 371 -18.98 12.03 11.10
N LEU A 372 -19.98 12.80 10.65
CA LEU A 372 -20.18 14.20 11.10
C LEU A 372 -20.52 14.29 12.59
N LYS A 373 -21.17 13.28 13.17
CA LYS A 373 -21.48 13.21 14.60
C LYS A 373 -20.27 12.86 15.47
N VAL A 374 -19.23 12.28 14.91
CA VAL A 374 -18.03 11.83 15.65
C VAL A 374 -16.74 12.48 15.12
N PRO A 375 -16.61 13.82 15.10
CA PRO A 375 -15.47 14.51 14.50
C PRO A 375 -14.12 14.21 15.16
N SER A 376 -14.12 13.63 16.37
CA SER A 376 -12.94 13.12 17.06
C SER A 376 -12.42 11.78 16.51
N LEU A 377 -13.12 11.16 15.55
CA LEU A 377 -12.69 9.94 14.86
C LEU A 377 -12.34 10.24 13.41
N ALA A 378 -11.15 9.88 12.97
CA ALA A 378 -10.78 9.91 11.56
C ALA A 378 -11.17 8.57 10.92
N LEU A 379 -12.25 8.57 10.13
CA LEU A 379 -12.87 7.41 9.48
C LEU A 379 -13.01 7.65 7.96
N SER A 380 -13.44 6.64 7.23
CA SER A 380 -13.71 6.73 5.79
C SER A 380 -15.02 6.00 5.42
N SER A 381 -15.79 6.57 4.50
CA SER A 381 -16.93 5.91 3.88
C SER A 381 -16.57 4.94 2.74
N GLY A 382 -15.27 4.63 2.56
CA GLY A 382 -14.80 3.82 1.42
C GLY A 382 -14.57 4.63 0.14
N SER A 383 -15.40 5.63 -0.15
CA SER A 383 -15.29 6.51 -1.34
C SER A 383 -14.38 7.73 -1.15
N ALA A 384 -13.53 7.75 -0.11
CA ALA A 384 -12.74 8.92 0.33
C ALA A 384 -11.75 9.53 -0.70
N CYS A 385 -11.56 8.90 -1.86
CA CYS A 385 -10.67 9.42 -2.90
C CYS A 385 -11.33 10.42 -3.88
N SER A 386 -12.65 10.70 -3.76
CA SER A 386 -13.37 11.66 -4.60
C SER A 386 -14.28 12.53 -3.77
N SER A 387 -13.70 13.54 -3.14
CA SER A 387 -14.41 14.51 -2.26
C SER A 387 -15.36 15.47 -3.00
N ALA A 388 -15.57 15.33 -4.30
CA ALA A 388 -16.39 16.26 -5.08
C ALA A 388 -17.82 15.77 -5.37
N GLU A 389 -18.09 14.47 -5.31
CA GLU A 389 -19.44 13.92 -5.52
C GLU A 389 -19.67 12.70 -4.62
N PRO A 390 -20.82 12.60 -3.91
CA PRO A 390 -21.14 11.52 -2.98
C PRO A 390 -21.67 10.28 -3.71
N HIS A 391 -20.88 9.70 -4.63
CA HIS A 391 -21.24 8.43 -5.24
C HIS A 391 -20.96 7.27 -4.26
N PRO A 392 -21.85 6.26 -4.19
CA PRO A 392 -21.61 5.05 -3.43
C PRO A 392 -20.31 4.37 -3.87
N SER A 393 -19.66 3.66 -2.95
CA SER A 393 -18.44 2.92 -3.25
C SER A 393 -18.66 1.89 -4.36
N HIS A 394 -17.87 1.96 -5.44
CA HIS A 394 -17.91 0.97 -6.52
C HIS A 394 -17.51 -0.44 -6.03
N VAL A 395 -16.72 -0.54 -4.96
CA VAL A 395 -16.34 -1.81 -4.34
C VAL A 395 -17.57 -2.43 -3.68
N LEU A 396 -18.32 -1.65 -2.88
CA LEU A 396 -19.51 -2.14 -2.19
C LEU A 396 -20.63 -2.51 -3.18
N LEU A 397 -20.82 -1.69 -4.23
CA LEU A 397 -21.73 -2.05 -5.32
C LEU A 397 -21.26 -3.31 -6.07
N GLY A 398 -19.95 -3.43 -6.30
CA GLY A 398 -19.33 -4.56 -7.01
C GLY A 398 -19.45 -5.90 -6.27
N ILE A 399 -19.59 -5.87 -4.95
CA ILE A 399 -19.87 -7.09 -4.16
C ILE A 399 -21.37 -7.36 -3.97
N GLY A 400 -22.25 -6.56 -4.63
CA GLY A 400 -23.68 -6.80 -4.67
C GLY A 400 -24.51 -6.02 -3.65
N LEU A 401 -23.94 -5.05 -2.92
CA LEU A 401 -24.74 -4.16 -2.07
C LEU A 401 -25.55 -3.18 -2.91
N GLY A 402 -26.77 -2.85 -2.46
CA GLY A 402 -27.53 -1.73 -3.01
C GLY A 402 -26.91 -0.38 -2.64
N GLU A 403 -27.30 0.69 -3.36
CA GLU A 403 -26.77 2.03 -3.12
C GLU A 403 -26.97 2.51 -1.69
N ASP A 404 -28.15 2.29 -1.11
CA ASP A 404 -28.47 2.67 0.27
C ASP A 404 -27.58 1.92 1.28
N GLN A 405 -27.38 0.63 1.08
CA GLN A 405 -26.50 -0.19 1.92
C GLN A 405 -25.04 0.31 1.83
N ALA A 406 -24.58 0.64 0.62
CA ALA A 406 -23.25 1.18 0.41
C ALA A 406 -23.08 2.56 1.06
N ARG A 407 -24.09 3.43 1.03
CA ARG A 407 -24.09 4.74 1.72
C ARG A 407 -24.09 4.60 3.23
N CYS A 408 -24.74 3.58 3.76
CA CYS A 408 -24.80 3.28 5.20
C CYS A 408 -23.54 2.54 5.70
N SER A 409 -22.47 2.47 4.94
CA SER A 409 -21.26 1.71 5.30
C SER A 409 -20.10 2.62 5.64
N LEU A 410 -19.33 2.24 6.69
CA LEU A 410 -18.10 2.89 7.10
C LEU A 410 -16.94 1.89 7.14
N ARG A 411 -15.75 2.38 6.77
CA ARG A 411 -14.50 1.66 6.90
C ARG A 411 -13.70 2.17 8.10
N PHE A 412 -13.25 1.24 8.92
CA PHE A 412 -12.31 1.45 10.01
C PHE A 412 -10.98 0.81 9.65
N GLY A 413 -9.93 1.59 9.65
CA GLY A 413 -8.57 1.18 9.36
C GLY A 413 -7.71 1.20 10.61
N ILE A 414 -7.54 0.05 11.25
CA ILE A 414 -6.75 -0.11 12.46
C ILE A 414 -5.29 -0.41 12.10
N GLY A 415 -4.36 0.21 12.81
CA GLY A 415 -2.94 0.08 12.56
C GLY A 415 -2.09 -0.02 13.83
N ARG A 416 -0.77 -0.10 13.64
CA ARG A 416 0.29 -0.29 14.63
C ARG A 416 0.16 0.59 15.87
N PHE A 417 -0.24 1.84 15.70
CA PHE A 417 -0.26 2.84 16.78
C PHE A 417 -1.60 2.97 17.49
N ASN A 418 -2.60 2.18 17.11
CA ASN A 418 -3.87 2.16 17.81
C ASN A 418 -3.77 1.35 19.11
N THR A 419 -4.57 1.75 20.12
CA THR A 419 -4.63 1.11 21.44
C THR A 419 -6.03 0.59 21.73
N ALA A 420 -6.14 -0.38 22.65
CA ALA A 420 -7.43 -0.91 23.09
C ALA A 420 -8.35 0.19 23.67
N ALA A 421 -7.79 1.14 24.41
CA ALA A 421 -8.55 2.26 24.96
C ALA A 421 -9.13 3.16 23.84
N GLN A 422 -8.35 3.43 22.77
CA GLN A 422 -8.86 4.18 21.60
C GLN A 422 -9.99 3.42 20.89
N ILE A 423 -9.87 2.09 20.77
CA ILE A 423 -10.91 1.25 20.17
C ILE A 423 -12.19 1.28 20.98
N ASP A 424 -12.08 1.23 22.32
CA ASP A 424 -13.25 1.31 23.21
C ASP A 424 -13.97 2.65 23.07
N ILE A 425 -13.23 3.74 23.14
CA ILE A 425 -13.78 5.10 22.96
C ILE A 425 -14.43 5.24 21.59
N ALA A 426 -13.78 4.75 20.53
CA ALA A 426 -14.32 4.82 19.17
C ALA A 426 -15.64 4.04 19.04
N ALA A 427 -15.72 2.83 19.60
CA ALA A 427 -16.94 2.04 19.58
C ALA A 427 -18.08 2.75 20.33
N ASP A 428 -17.81 3.25 21.55
CA ASP A 428 -18.82 3.90 22.37
C ASP A 428 -19.35 5.19 21.71
N LEU A 429 -18.48 5.97 21.07
CA LEU A 429 -18.87 7.15 20.29
C LEU A 429 -19.76 6.80 19.08
N ILE A 430 -19.42 5.76 18.34
CA ILE A 430 -20.22 5.31 17.19
C ILE A 430 -21.58 4.80 17.63
N ILE A 431 -21.67 4.03 18.70
CA ILE A 431 -22.92 3.49 19.24
C ILE A 431 -23.84 4.65 19.64
N ALA A 432 -23.33 5.60 20.46
CA ALA A 432 -24.11 6.75 20.90
C ALA A 432 -24.58 7.63 19.73
N ALA A 433 -23.70 7.90 18.74
CA ALA A 433 -24.07 8.67 17.57
C ALA A 433 -25.13 7.97 16.69
N HIS A 434 -25.04 6.63 16.58
CA HIS A 434 -26.02 5.84 15.84
C HIS A 434 -27.39 5.88 16.53
N GLU A 435 -27.46 5.72 17.84
CA GLU A 435 -28.71 5.84 18.63
C GLU A 435 -29.35 7.22 18.46
N GLU A 436 -28.54 8.28 18.55
CA GLU A 436 -29.03 9.66 18.37
C GLU A 436 -29.63 9.85 16.97
N LEU A 437 -28.92 9.40 15.90
CA LEU A 437 -29.38 9.58 14.52
C LEU A 437 -30.64 8.76 14.20
N ILE A 438 -30.80 7.56 14.75
CA ILE A 438 -32.04 6.77 14.58
C ILE A 438 -33.25 7.48 15.15
N HIS A 439 -33.14 8.17 16.29
CA HIS A 439 -34.23 8.93 16.87
C HIS A 439 -34.70 10.11 16.02
N PHE A 440 -33.87 10.59 15.07
CA PHE A 440 -34.27 11.64 14.12
C PHE A 440 -34.90 11.11 12.82
N VAL A 441 -34.75 9.82 12.53
CA VAL A 441 -35.25 9.20 11.28
C VAL A 441 -36.60 8.47 11.49
N GLY A 442 -36.95 8.15 12.74
CA GLY A 442 -38.25 7.56 13.15
C GLY A 442 -39.23 8.62 13.57
#